data_5385e6766d3d3540ed8364ae88414a15
#
_entry.id   5385e6766d3d3540ed8364ae88414a15
#
_cell.length_a   1.000
_cell.length_b   1.000
_cell.length_c   1.000
_cell.angle_alpha   90.00
_cell.angle_beta   90.00
_cell.angle_gamma   90.00
#
_symmetry.space_group_name_H-M   'P 1'
#
loop_
_entity.id
_entity.type
_entity.pdbx_description
1 polymer ?
#
loop_
_entity_poly.entity_id
_entity_poly.type
_entity_poly.pdbx_seq_one_letter_code
_entity_poly.pdbx_strand_id
1 'polypeptide(L)'
;NEICWCYSGGGRGKNAYAKKHDILLLYSKTKECYFEIERVRVPHSTNSGWANVGGEIKGGKRYDALAEGKIPEDWWQIPQVNHTSREYIGYPTQKPVELMQRLIESSCPDDGVVADFFSGGGPFIAVAAGLRVRRQSKFVADGEGGFIEKTKFDYEMSGTARRWIACDQSRVAVAITADRLTRQVEEQMGKMFPVPDFTVEHWGVYEARRLSEAPPEQFRGFVLRAFGAVIEEHEEGIHGYKGAVPVWVGEPDQKKAVTAADVQAFANAMRKTLRYKQDNLRDGIMLAWAFRPDAQEAAERLRRLEQTDLNFIRLDMIRIDSPRFREHVTALSTDHADYKTFLTFVQPPRVEVGYKRIAPRTYKFDVSETVMMNAGAKIINVQWDFDYGERFSSTPGYSFVRGSKKEPELQAQYEFPEAGKQRIACKVQDDMGGEGLWTTEIEVR
;
A
#
# COMPACT_ATOMS: atom_id res chain seq x y z
N ASN A 1 29.01 -6.48 -6.75
CA ASN A 1 29.66 -5.18 -6.90
C ASN A 1 29.10 -4.22 -5.86
N GLU A 2 29.92 -3.32 -5.32
CA GLU A 2 29.50 -2.20 -4.49
C GLU A 2 29.49 -0.93 -5.31
N ILE A 3 28.40 -0.17 -5.22
CA ILE A 3 28.21 1.09 -5.93
C ILE A 3 28.02 2.18 -4.90
N CYS A 4 28.86 3.21 -4.96
CA CYS A 4 28.80 4.36 -4.06
C CYS A 4 27.94 5.46 -4.68
N TRP A 5 26.73 5.64 -4.17
CA TRP A 5 25.88 6.76 -4.56
C TRP A 5 26.18 7.98 -3.70
N CYS A 6 26.81 8.96 -4.32
CA CYS A 6 27.21 10.21 -3.68
C CYS A 6 26.21 11.35 -3.99
N TYR A 7 25.96 12.17 -2.97
CA TYR A 7 25.08 13.33 -3.09
C TYR A 7 25.58 14.49 -2.22
N SER A 8 25.16 15.69 -2.54
CA SER A 8 25.47 16.91 -1.79
C SER A 8 24.24 17.50 -1.13
N GLY A 9 24.41 18.36 -0.15
CA GLY A 9 23.35 19.10 0.52
C GLY A 9 23.27 18.88 2.03
N GLY A 10 22.71 19.83 2.76
CA GLY A 10 22.39 19.83 4.19
C GLY A 10 23.44 19.30 5.17
N GLY A 11 23.44 19.81 6.38
CA GLY A 11 24.20 19.30 7.53
C GLY A 11 25.73 19.36 7.40
N ARG A 12 26.36 20.15 8.26
CA ARG A 12 27.84 20.12 8.44
C ARG A 12 28.17 19.41 9.73
N GLY A 13 29.03 18.41 9.67
CA GLY A 13 29.62 17.82 10.87
C GLY A 13 30.57 18.86 11.52
N LYS A 14 30.53 19.00 12.84
CA LYS A 14 31.46 19.87 13.57
C LYS A 14 32.85 19.23 13.74
N ASN A 15 32.89 17.92 13.95
CA ASN A 15 34.10 17.17 14.32
C ASN A 15 34.43 16.04 13.34
N ALA A 16 33.71 15.89 12.24
CA ALA A 16 33.94 14.86 11.23
C ALA A 16 33.39 15.35 9.86
N TYR A 17 33.84 14.71 8.80
CA TYR A 17 33.24 14.90 7.48
C TYR A 17 31.79 14.45 7.45
N ALA A 18 30.91 15.23 6.79
CA ALA A 18 29.52 14.85 6.64
C ALA A 18 29.39 13.59 5.78
N LYS A 19 28.63 12.61 6.26
CA LYS A 19 28.32 11.39 5.48
C LYS A 19 27.35 11.76 4.36
N LYS A 20 27.77 11.66 3.11
CA LYS A 20 27.03 12.08 1.91
C LYS A 20 27.08 11.05 0.80
N HIS A 21 26.96 9.79 1.20
CA HIS A 21 26.83 8.67 0.29
C HIS A 21 26.04 7.52 0.93
N ASP A 22 25.41 6.74 0.09
CA ASP A 22 24.85 5.42 0.41
C ASP A 22 25.52 4.38 -0.48
N ILE A 23 25.66 3.15 0.02
CA ILE A 23 26.18 2.02 -0.73
C ILE A 23 25.03 1.21 -1.29
N LEU A 24 25.09 0.95 -2.58
CA LEU A 24 24.18 0.05 -3.28
C LEU A 24 24.94 -1.26 -3.54
N LEU A 25 24.30 -2.37 -3.24
CA LEU A 25 24.88 -3.70 -3.43
C LEU A 25 24.23 -4.37 -4.63
N LEU A 26 25.04 -4.72 -5.62
CA LEU A 26 24.60 -5.45 -6.81
C LEU A 26 24.91 -6.95 -6.64
N TYR A 27 23.84 -7.75 -6.60
CA TYR A 27 23.89 -9.20 -6.54
C TYR A 27 23.17 -9.83 -7.72
N SER A 28 23.63 -11.01 -8.13
CA SER A 28 22.92 -11.86 -9.07
C SER A 28 22.84 -13.28 -8.52
N LYS A 29 21.81 -14.02 -8.88
CA LYS A 29 21.62 -15.41 -8.47
C LYS A 29 22.66 -16.34 -9.08
N THR A 30 23.08 -16.04 -10.31
CA THR A 30 24.06 -16.81 -11.08
C THR A 30 25.12 -15.87 -11.67
N LYS A 31 26.19 -16.42 -12.23
CA LYS A 31 27.20 -15.62 -12.96
C LYS A 31 26.65 -15.07 -14.27
N GLU A 32 25.66 -15.73 -14.86
CA GLU A 32 24.95 -15.28 -16.04
C GLU A 32 23.77 -14.42 -15.59
N CYS A 33 23.87 -13.12 -15.75
CA CYS A 33 22.81 -12.17 -15.44
C CYS A 33 22.69 -11.15 -16.59
N TYR A 34 21.48 -10.63 -16.77
CA TYR A 34 21.28 -9.50 -17.67
C TYR A 34 21.93 -8.26 -17.07
N PHE A 35 22.82 -7.64 -17.83
CA PHE A 35 23.46 -6.38 -17.46
C PHE A 35 23.82 -5.58 -18.72
N GLU A 36 23.03 -4.53 -19.02
CA GLU A 36 23.17 -3.73 -20.25
C GLU A 36 23.71 -2.34 -19.90
N ILE A 37 25.01 -2.26 -19.72
CA ILE A 37 25.70 -1.04 -19.28
C ILE A 37 25.65 0.09 -20.31
N GLU A 38 25.51 -0.24 -21.60
CA GLU A 38 25.45 0.73 -22.70
C GLU A 38 24.22 1.65 -22.61
N ARG A 39 23.12 1.17 -21.99
CA ARG A 39 21.89 1.97 -21.79
C ARG A 39 22.04 3.09 -20.79
N VAL A 40 23.08 3.06 -19.95
CA VAL A 40 23.26 3.98 -18.83
C VAL A 40 24.53 4.82 -18.95
N ARG A 41 25.00 5.04 -20.17
CA ARG A 41 26.12 5.92 -20.43
C ARG A 41 25.92 7.30 -19.81
N VAL A 42 27.00 7.88 -19.31
CA VAL A 42 27.03 9.20 -18.70
C VAL A 42 27.93 10.14 -19.51
N PRO A 43 27.68 11.45 -19.49
CA PRO A 43 28.55 12.42 -20.14
C PRO A 43 29.99 12.33 -19.62
N HIS A 44 30.96 12.55 -20.47
CA HIS A 44 32.35 12.74 -20.05
C HIS A 44 32.45 13.98 -19.14
N SER A 45 33.33 13.90 -18.12
CA SER A 45 33.69 15.09 -17.36
C SER A 45 34.34 16.12 -18.28
N THR A 46 33.94 17.40 -18.19
CA THR A 46 34.52 18.49 -18.98
C THR A 46 36.02 18.66 -18.81
N ASN A 47 36.58 18.15 -17.70
CA ASN A 47 38.01 18.17 -17.40
C ASN A 47 38.75 16.88 -17.80
N SER A 48 38.06 15.90 -18.41
CA SER A 48 38.76 14.71 -18.89
C SER A 48 39.49 15.02 -20.21
N GLY A 49 40.74 14.51 -20.37
CA GLY A 49 41.48 14.67 -21.60
C GLY A 49 40.73 14.11 -22.84
N TRP A 50 39.75 13.22 -22.62
CA TRP A 50 38.88 12.67 -23.67
C TRP A 50 37.75 13.63 -24.09
N ALA A 51 37.40 14.61 -23.29
CA ALA A 51 36.40 15.64 -23.68
C ALA A 51 36.90 16.55 -24.79
N ASN A 52 38.23 16.60 -25.01
CA ASN A 52 38.89 17.44 -25.99
C ASN A 52 39.36 16.66 -27.24
N VAL A 53 39.13 15.34 -27.29
CA VAL A 53 39.59 14.49 -28.40
C VAL A 53 38.42 14.23 -29.34
N GLY A 54 38.20 15.16 -30.27
CA GLY A 54 37.26 14.96 -31.35
C GLY A 54 37.88 14.03 -32.43
N GLY A 55 37.31 12.86 -32.63
CA GLY A 55 37.48 12.10 -33.86
C GLY A 55 38.69 11.21 -33.98
N GLU A 56 39.34 10.76 -32.92
CA GLU A 56 40.45 9.78 -33.03
C GLU A 56 39.99 8.37 -33.36
N ILE A 57 40.71 7.73 -34.28
CA ILE A 57 40.50 6.31 -34.65
C ILE A 57 41.34 5.45 -33.71
N LYS A 58 40.70 4.74 -32.78
CA LYS A 58 41.30 3.62 -32.05
C LYS A 58 40.80 2.30 -32.60
N GLY A 59 41.70 1.49 -33.12
CA GLY A 59 41.33 0.16 -33.64
C GLY A 59 40.39 0.18 -34.86
N GLY A 60 40.46 1.20 -35.72
CA GLY A 60 39.64 1.29 -36.93
C GLY A 60 38.18 1.77 -36.73
N LYS A 61 37.75 2.08 -35.52
CA LYS A 61 36.45 2.69 -35.26
C LYS A 61 36.58 4.15 -34.86
N ARG A 62 35.81 4.98 -35.55
CA ARG A 62 35.69 6.41 -35.20
C ARG A 62 34.86 6.53 -33.89
N TYR A 63 35.49 7.03 -32.86
CA TYR A 63 34.82 7.28 -31.57
C TYR A 63 34.35 8.73 -31.53
N ASP A 64 33.05 8.95 -31.43
CA ASP A 64 32.51 10.24 -31.02
C ASP A 64 32.26 10.25 -29.49
N ALA A 65 33.37 10.39 -28.76
CA ALA A 65 33.37 10.34 -27.31
C ALA A 65 32.44 11.39 -26.64
N LEU A 66 32.18 12.49 -27.31
CA LEU A 66 31.31 13.56 -26.80
C LEU A 66 29.83 13.22 -26.98
N ALA A 67 29.46 12.58 -28.10
CA ALA A 67 28.06 12.23 -28.35
C ALA A 67 27.63 10.95 -27.61
N GLU A 68 28.52 9.95 -27.52
CA GLU A 68 28.19 8.65 -26.93
C GLU A 68 28.31 8.62 -25.39
N GLY A 69 29.12 9.55 -24.80
CA GLY A 69 29.43 9.51 -23.38
C GLY A 69 30.33 8.32 -22.98
N LYS A 70 30.47 8.08 -21.68
CA LYS A 70 31.27 6.99 -21.12
C LYS A 70 30.42 6.01 -20.31
N ILE A 71 30.90 4.79 -20.17
CA ILE A 71 30.37 3.82 -19.21
C ILE A 71 30.56 4.39 -17.80
N PRO A 72 29.52 4.40 -16.94
CA PRO A 72 29.65 4.86 -15.58
C PRO A 72 30.54 3.93 -14.75
N GLU A 73 31.34 4.50 -13.89
CA GLU A 73 32.06 3.79 -12.83
C GLU A 73 31.12 3.35 -11.71
N ASP A 74 31.63 2.72 -10.66
CA ASP A 74 30.88 2.28 -9.49
C ASP A 74 30.70 3.38 -8.41
N TRP A 75 30.96 4.63 -8.74
CA TRP A 75 30.62 5.77 -7.92
C TRP A 75 29.75 6.75 -8.72
N TRP A 76 28.59 7.10 -8.15
CA TRP A 76 27.56 7.88 -8.86
C TRP A 76 27.23 9.17 -8.15
N GLN A 77 27.39 10.29 -8.82
CA GLN A 77 27.02 11.60 -8.29
C GLN A 77 25.61 11.96 -8.81
N ILE A 78 24.59 11.57 -8.04
CA ILE A 78 23.18 11.85 -8.34
C ILE A 78 22.58 12.62 -7.17
N PRO A 79 22.02 13.84 -7.38
CA PRO A 79 21.45 14.63 -6.30
C PRO A 79 20.31 13.92 -5.59
N GLN A 80 20.17 14.15 -4.28
CA GLN A 80 18.97 13.75 -3.55
C GLN A 80 17.76 14.57 -3.99
N VAL A 81 16.58 14.01 -3.82
CA VAL A 81 15.32 14.75 -4.05
C VAL A 81 15.17 15.85 -3.00
N ASN A 82 15.02 17.07 -3.47
CA ASN A 82 14.82 18.21 -2.62
C ASN A 82 13.33 18.61 -2.68
N HIS A 83 12.81 19.30 -1.65
CA HIS A 83 11.38 19.65 -1.56
C HIS A 83 10.92 20.65 -2.63
N THR A 84 11.82 21.28 -3.35
CA THR A 84 11.51 22.13 -4.51
C THR A 84 11.59 21.38 -5.83
N SER A 85 12.01 20.11 -5.82
CA SER A 85 12.07 19.27 -7.00
C SER A 85 10.66 18.93 -7.50
N ARG A 86 10.47 18.89 -8.83
CA ARG A 86 9.21 18.48 -9.46
C ARG A 86 8.83 17.02 -9.15
N GLU A 87 9.82 16.17 -8.87
CA GLU A 87 9.59 14.77 -8.50
C GLU A 87 9.26 14.55 -7.02
N TYR A 88 9.34 15.61 -6.18
CA TYR A 88 9.06 15.49 -4.76
C TYR A 88 7.57 15.30 -4.50
N ILE A 89 7.22 14.16 -3.90
CA ILE A 89 5.83 13.78 -3.59
C ILE A 89 5.50 13.85 -2.09
N GLY A 90 6.40 14.43 -1.29
CA GLY A 90 6.19 14.57 0.16
C GLY A 90 6.54 13.33 0.97
N TYR A 91 7.07 12.27 0.37
CA TYR A 91 7.49 11.06 1.10
C TYR A 91 8.90 11.24 1.69
N PRO A 92 9.08 11.03 3.01
CA PRO A 92 10.41 11.05 3.62
C PRO A 92 11.27 9.97 2.97
N THR A 93 12.56 10.21 2.81
CA THR A 93 13.50 9.24 2.23
C THR A 93 13.27 8.87 0.76
N GLN A 94 12.46 9.63 0.02
CA GLN A 94 12.27 9.43 -1.42
C GLN A 94 13.61 9.41 -2.15
N LYS A 95 13.84 8.39 -2.96
CA LYS A 95 15.02 8.29 -3.83
C LYS A 95 14.77 8.98 -5.17
N PRO A 96 15.80 9.54 -5.82
CA PRO A 96 15.64 10.23 -7.09
C PRO A 96 15.32 9.27 -8.24
N VAL A 97 14.48 9.72 -9.16
CA VAL A 97 14.11 8.98 -10.39
C VAL A 97 15.34 8.63 -11.22
N GLU A 98 16.33 9.53 -11.31
CA GLU A 98 17.59 9.29 -12.04
C GLU A 98 18.35 8.06 -11.52
N LEU A 99 18.40 7.87 -10.20
CA LEU A 99 19.02 6.71 -9.59
C LEU A 99 18.29 5.42 -9.95
N MET A 100 16.95 5.43 -9.83
CA MET A 100 16.11 4.28 -10.14
C MET A 100 16.16 3.93 -11.62
N GLN A 101 16.17 4.94 -12.49
CA GLN A 101 16.31 4.75 -13.92
C GLN A 101 17.61 4.04 -14.27
N ARG A 102 18.73 4.47 -13.71
CA ARG A 102 20.04 3.84 -13.97
C ARG A 102 20.06 2.38 -13.57
N LEU A 103 19.49 2.05 -12.40
CA LEU A 103 19.38 0.68 -11.91
C LEU A 103 18.52 -0.20 -12.84
N ILE A 104 17.34 0.27 -13.22
CA ILE A 104 16.40 -0.50 -14.04
C ILE A 104 16.91 -0.67 -15.47
N GLU A 105 17.41 0.40 -16.08
CA GLU A 105 17.89 0.35 -17.47
C GLU A 105 19.09 -0.59 -17.64
N SER A 106 20.00 -0.66 -16.66
CA SER A 106 21.14 -1.56 -16.72
C SER A 106 20.81 -3.01 -16.37
N SER A 107 19.80 -3.25 -15.50
CA SER A 107 19.64 -4.55 -14.84
C SER A 107 18.34 -5.29 -15.19
N CYS A 108 17.43 -4.67 -15.94
CA CYS A 108 16.16 -5.29 -16.32
C CYS A 108 15.88 -5.12 -17.82
N PRO A 109 15.67 -6.21 -18.56
CA PRO A 109 15.27 -6.13 -19.97
C PRO A 109 13.89 -5.50 -20.12
N ASP A 110 13.54 -5.07 -21.34
CA ASP A 110 12.29 -4.33 -21.59
C ASP A 110 11.02 -5.16 -21.32
N ASP A 111 11.10 -6.48 -21.49
CA ASP A 111 10.03 -7.44 -21.19
C ASP A 111 10.12 -8.03 -19.76
N GLY A 112 11.10 -7.57 -18.98
CA GLY A 112 11.36 -8.05 -17.63
C GLY A 112 10.31 -7.64 -16.59
N VAL A 113 10.51 -8.14 -15.37
CA VAL A 113 9.70 -7.80 -14.20
C VAL A 113 10.58 -7.11 -13.17
N VAL A 114 10.16 -5.94 -12.72
CA VAL A 114 10.79 -5.19 -11.64
C VAL A 114 10.04 -5.46 -10.34
N ALA A 115 10.74 -5.81 -9.26
CA ALA A 115 10.15 -6.01 -7.95
C ALA A 115 10.79 -5.05 -6.93
N ASP A 116 9.93 -4.34 -6.16
CA ASP A 116 10.37 -3.47 -5.08
C ASP A 116 9.56 -3.79 -3.82
N PHE A 117 10.21 -4.44 -2.86
CA PHE A 117 9.56 -4.91 -1.63
C PHE A 117 9.56 -3.86 -0.50
N PHE A 118 10.11 -2.66 -0.74
CA PHE A 118 10.16 -1.53 0.18
C PHE A 118 9.91 -0.24 -0.59
N SER A 119 8.80 -0.20 -1.34
CA SER A 119 8.55 0.77 -2.42
C SER A 119 8.49 2.23 -1.95
N GLY A 120 8.20 2.49 -0.66
CA GLY A 120 8.14 3.84 -0.12
C GLY A 120 7.21 4.74 -0.94
N GLY A 121 7.76 5.84 -1.47
CA GLY A 121 7.03 6.75 -2.39
C GLY A 121 7.03 6.29 -3.86
N GLY A 122 7.41 5.06 -4.16
CA GLY A 122 7.31 4.41 -5.46
C GLY A 122 8.18 4.97 -6.61
N PRO A 123 9.37 5.56 -6.39
CA PRO A 123 10.17 6.06 -7.52
C PRO A 123 10.65 4.94 -8.45
N PHE A 124 10.99 3.78 -7.89
CA PHE A 124 11.44 2.62 -8.64
C PHE A 124 10.33 2.08 -9.56
N ILE A 125 9.12 1.98 -9.01
CA ILE A 125 7.95 1.53 -9.76
C ILE A 125 7.51 2.56 -10.80
N ALA A 126 7.59 3.85 -10.49
CA ALA A 126 7.30 4.90 -11.47
C ALA A 126 8.20 4.80 -12.70
N VAL A 127 9.48 4.50 -12.52
CA VAL A 127 10.43 4.26 -13.62
C VAL A 127 10.09 2.96 -14.34
N ALA A 128 9.77 1.88 -13.63
CA ALA A 128 9.34 0.63 -14.26
C ALA A 128 8.08 0.82 -15.11
N ALA A 129 7.14 1.66 -14.66
CA ALA A 129 5.94 2.05 -15.39
C ALA A 129 6.20 3.03 -16.57
N GLY A 130 7.44 3.42 -16.83
CA GLY A 130 7.82 4.20 -17.99
C GLY A 130 8.28 5.63 -17.73
N LEU A 131 8.29 6.12 -16.48
CA LEU A 131 8.83 7.44 -16.16
C LEU A 131 10.33 7.50 -16.46
N ARG A 132 10.75 8.53 -17.15
CA ARG A 132 12.15 8.81 -17.46
C ARG A 132 12.50 10.23 -17.07
N VAL A 133 13.76 10.43 -16.70
CA VAL A 133 14.33 11.74 -16.42
C VAL A 133 15.52 11.99 -17.32
N ARG A 134 15.59 13.18 -17.91
CA ARG A 134 16.75 13.67 -18.63
C ARG A 134 17.38 14.82 -17.87
N ARG A 135 18.66 14.67 -17.58
CA ARG A 135 19.47 15.71 -16.99
C ARG A 135 20.05 16.60 -18.10
N GLN A 136 19.74 17.89 -18.06
CA GLN A 136 20.32 18.89 -18.95
C GLN A 136 21.15 19.86 -18.13
N SER A 137 22.42 19.97 -18.43
CA SER A 137 23.32 20.96 -17.82
C SER A 137 23.61 22.07 -18.80
N LYS A 138 23.44 23.32 -18.36
CA LYS A 138 23.81 24.50 -19.13
C LYS A 138 24.74 25.35 -18.28
N PHE A 139 25.82 25.81 -18.89
CA PHE A 139 26.68 26.82 -18.30
C PHE A 139 26.06 28.20 -18.54
N VAL A 140 25.82 28.96 -17.48
CA VAL A 140 25.26 30.31 -17.52
C VAL A 140 26.27 31.24 -16.89
N ALA A 141 26.54 32.37 -17.53
CA ALA A 141 27.44 33.38 -16.98
C ALA A 141 26.98 33.82 -15.59
N ASP A 142 27.90 33.91 -14.62
CA ASP A 142 27.62 34.29 -13.23
C ASP A 142 27.54 35.80 -13.02
N GLY A 143 27.82 36.59 -14.04
CA GLY A 143 27.84 38.05 -13.97
C GLY A 143 29.17 38.63 -13.46
N GLU A 144 30.11 37.82 -13.02
CA GLU A 144 31.43 38.19 -12.52
C GLU A 144 32.57 37.73 -13.44
N GLY A 145 32.21 37.27 -14.65
CA GLY A 145 33.15 36.75 -15.66
C GLY A 145 33.39 35.26 -15.61
N GLY A 146 32.69 34.53 -14.74
CA GLY A 146 32.70 33.08 -14.63
C GLY A 146 31.44 32.44 -15.22
N PHE A 147 31.37 31.11 -15.11
CA PHE A 147 30.20 30.33 -15.53
C PHE A 147 29.75 29.40 -14.41
N ILE A 148 28.44 29.39 -14.16
CA ILE A 148 27.80 28.49 -13.21
C ILE A 148 27.06 27.40 -14.00
N GLU A 149 27.29 26.14 -13.66
CA GLU A 149 26.51 25.05 -14.21
C GLU A 149 25.10 25.05 -13.59
N LYS A 150 24.08 25.29 -14.43
CA LYS A 150 22.67 25.13 -14.05
C LYS A 150 22.16 23.80 -14.62
N THR A 151 21.79 22.89 -13.73
CA THR A 151 21.20 21.61 -14.07
C THR A 151 19.68 21.71 -14.06
N LYS A 152 19.04 21.28 -15.13
CA LYS A 152 17.60 21.13 -15.26
C LYS A 152 17.27 19.66 -15.45
N PHE A 153 16.20 19.20 -14.79
CA PHE A 153 15.66 17.86 -14.98
C PHE A 153 14.35 17.96 -15.74
N ASP A 154 14.28 17.26 -16.87
CA ASP A 154 13.06 17.12 -17.64
C ASP A 154 12.54 15.69 -17.44
N TYR A 155 11.25 15.55 -17.05
CA TYR A 155 10.59 14.29 -16.80
C TYR A 155 9.62 13.99 -17.94
N GLU A 156 9.71 12.79 -18.49
CA GLU A 156 8.86 12.33 -19.57
C GLU A 156 8.43 10.87 -19.37
N MET A 157 7.27 10.51 -19.92
CA MET A 157 6.88 9.12 -20.02
C MET A 157 7.43 8.54 -21.33
N SER A 158 8.16 7.44 -21.23
CA SER A 158 8.64 6.70 -22.40
C SER A 158 7.64 5.60 -22.81
N GLY A 159 7.67 5.17 -24.07
CA GLY A 159 6.88 4.02 -24.52
C GLY A 159 7.29 2.66 -23.94
N THR A 160 8.41 2.58 -23.22
CA THR A 160 8.95 1.32 -22.65
C THR A 160 8.55 1.22 -21.19
N ALA A 161 7.45 0.53 -20.90
CA ALA A 161 7.04 0.15 -19.57
C ALA A 161 7.35 -1.34 -19.33
N ARG A 162 7.91 -1.65 -18.16
CA ARG A 162 8.14 -3.03 -17.71
C ARG A 162 7.00 -3.48 -16.80
N ARG A 163 6.80 -4.78 -16.68
CA ARG A 163 5.93 -5.32 -15.63
C ARG A 163 6.57 -5.07 -14.26
N TRP A 164 5.77 -4.88 -13.25
CA TRP A 164 6.30 -4.63 -11.91
C TRP A 164 5.40 -5.18 -10.80
N ILE A 165 6.02 -5.42 -9.66
CA ILE A 165 5.39 -5.78 -8.40
C ILE A 165 6.00 -4.88 -7.33
N ALA A 166 5.17 -4.23 -6.54
CA ALA A 166 5.60 -3.41 -5.40
C ALA A 166 4.91 -3.80 -4.12
N CYS A 167 5.60 -3.71 -3.01
CA CYS A 167 4.95 -3.78 -1.72
C CYS A 167 5.63 -2.86 -0.70
N ASP A 168 4.89 -2.48 0.32
CA ASP A 168 5.38 -1.77 1.49
C ASP A 168 4.51 -2.12 2.69
N GLN A 169 5.09 -2.17 3.88
CA GLN A 169 4.32 -2.37 5.11
C GLN A 169 3.54 -1.10 5.52
N SER A 170 3.97 0.06 5.04
CA SER A 170 3.33 1.35 5.30
C SER A 170 2.20 1.59 4.32
N ARG A 171 0.97 1.66 4.81
CA ARG A 171 -0.20 1.99 3.99
C ARG A 171 -0.14 3.39 3.40
N VAL A 172 0.50 4.33 4.11
CA VAL A 172 0.80 5.67 3.60
C VAL A 172 1.71 5.59 2.37
N ALA A 173 2.75 4.74 2.42
CA ALA A 173 3.64 4.51 1.28
C ALA A 173 2.87 3.95 0.08
N VAL A 174 2.04 2.92 0.30
CA VAL A 174 1.21 2.31 -0.75
C VAL A 174 0.25 3.32 -1.36
N ALA A 175 -0.45 4.12 -0.52
CA ALA A 175 -1.37 5.15 -1.00
C ALA A 175 -0.66 6.21 -1.85
N ILE A 176 0.50 6.70 -1.40
CA ILE A 176 1.31 7.68 -2.14
C ILE A 176 1.83 7.10 -3.46
N THR A 177 2.28 5.84 -3.46
CA THR A 177 2.73 5.15 -4.68
C THR A 177 1.59 4.97 -5.66
N ALA A 178 0.41 4.53 -5.19
CA ALA A 178 -0.77 4.37 -6.03
C ALA A 178 -1.22 5.71 -6.65
N ASP A 179 -1.28 6.79 -5.85
CA ASP A 179 -1.60 8.13 -6.35
C ASP A 179 -0.61 8.62 -7.41
N ARG A 180 0.68 8.42 -7.18
CA ARG A 180 1.73 8.75 -8.15
C ARG A 180 1.53 8.03 -9.48
N LEU A 181 1.25 6.71 -9.43
CA LEU A 181 1.04 5.91 -10.62
C LEU A 181 -0.26 6.28 -11.33
N THR A 182 -1.33 6.55 -10.61
CA THR A 182 -2.60 7.02 -11.17
C THR A 182 -2.40 8.30 -11.98
N ARG A 183 -1.69 9.28 -11.43
CA ARG A 183 -1.38 10.52 -12.17
C ARG A 183 -0.56 10.25 -13.43
N GLN A 184 0.39 9.31 -13.39
CA GLN A 184 1.16 8.93 -14.57
C GLN A 184 0.28 8.28 -15.64
N VAL A 185 -0.66 7.41 -15.25
CA VAL A 185 -1.66 6.81 -16.16
C VAL A 185 -2.52 7.91 -16.77
N GLU A 186 -3.04 8.83 -15.97
CA GLU A 186 -3.89 9.94 -16.41
C GLU A 186 -3.15 10.86 -17.39
N GLU A 187 -1.90 11.22 -17.13
CA GLU A 187 -1.06 12.01 -18.03
C GLU A 187 -0.80 11.32 -19.38
N GLN A 188 -0.96 10.00 -19.45
CA GLN A 188 -0.78 9.20 -20.66
C GLN A 188 -2.10 8.88 -21.38
N MET A 189 -3.24 9.12 -20.77
CA MET A 189 -4.55 8.91 -21.41
C MET A 189 -4.65 9.70 -22.72
N GLY A 190 -4.96 8.99 -23.79
CA GLY A 190 -4.99 9.57 -25.13
C GLY A 190 -3.65 9.69 -25.87
N LYS A 191 -2.54 9.27 -25.25
CA LYS A 191 -1.25 9.19 -25.94
C LYS A 191 -1.05 7.80 -26.58
N MET A 192 -0.11 7.71 -27.51
CA MET A 192 0.15 6.51 -28.33
C MET A 192 0.61 5.30 -27.50
N PHE A 193 1.18 5.51 -26.32
CA PHE A 193 1.71 4.47 -25.44
C PHE A 193 1.03 4.55 -24.08
N PRO A 194 -0.12 3.89 -23.91
CA PRO A 194 -0.79 3.87 -22.62
C PRO A 194 0.07 3.14 -21.57
N VAL A 195 0.15 3.69 -20.38
CA VAL A 195 0.72 2.99 -19.22
C VAL A 195 -0.25 1.87 -18.84
N PRO A 196 0.23 0.64 -18.60
CA PRO A 196 -0.62 -0.45 -18.13
C PRO A 196 -1.32 -0.07 -16.81
N ASP A 197 -2.59 -0.44 -16.70
CA ASP A 197 -3.35 -0.31 -15.47
C ASP A 197 -2.75 -1.17 -14.34
N PHE A 198 -3.07 -0.85 -13.09
CA PHE A 198 -2.55 -1.55 -11.94
C PHE A 198 -3.63 -1.78 -10.89
N THR A 199 -3.42 -2.76 -10.02
CA THR A 199 -4.28 -3.04 -8.88
C THR A 199 -3.53 -2.84 -7.58
N VAL A 200 -4.24 -2.35 -6.56
CA VAL A 200 -3.72 -2.27 -5.19
C VAL A 200 -4.38 -3.37 -4.37
N GLU A 201 -3.57 -4.26 -3.83
CA GLU A 201 -4.01 -5.34 -2.98
C GLU A 201 -3.51 -5.13 -1.55
N HIS A 202 -4.39 -5.29 -0.58
CA HIS A 202 -4.04 -5.24 0.83
C HIS A 202 -4.00 -6.66 1.38
N TRP A 203 -2.80 -7.17 1.57
CA TRP A 203 -2.60 -8.47 2.20
C TRP A 203 -2.98 -8.42 3.67
N GLY A 204 -3.91 -9.27 4.05
CA GLY A 204 -4.34 -9.41 5.43
C GLY A 204 -5.32 -8.36 5.91
N VAL A 205 -5.88 -7.56 5.03
CA VAL A 205 -6.97 -6.64 5.37
C VAL A 205 -8.26 -7.16 4.75
N TYR A 206 -9.24 -7.44 5.59
CA TYR A 206 -10.59 -7.78 5.13
C TYR A 206 -11.58 -6.76 5.69
N GLU A 207 -12.46 -6.26 4.83
CA GLU A 207 -13.51 -5.37 5.28
C GLU A 207 -14.51 -6.14 6.13
N ALA A 208 -14.63 -5.77 7.40
CA ALA A 208 -15.59 -6.38 8.32
C ALA A 208 -17.02 -6.36 7.75
N ARG A 209 -17.36 -5.35 6.96
CA ARG A 209 -18.66 -5.24 6.29
C ARG A 209 -18.90 -6.36 5.29
N ARG A 210 -17.94 -6.63 4.39
CA ARG A 210 -18.08 -7.73 3.41
C ARG A 210 -18.20 -9.08 4.08
N LEU A 211 -17.47 -9.24 5.19
CA LEU A 211 -17.54 -10.46 5.96
C LEU A 211 -18.89 -10.60 6.69
N SER A 212 -19.49 -9.48 7.14
CA SER A 212 -20.81 -9.48 7.78
C SER A 212 -21.96 -9.74 6.81
N GLU A 213 -21.75 -9.53 5.52
CA GLU A 213 -22.71 -9.79 4.44
C GLU A 213 -22.54 -11.20 3.82
N ALA A 214 -21.51 -11.94 4.23
CA ALA A 214 -21.23 -13.29 3.72
C ALA A 214 -22.27 -14.31 4.21
N PRO A 215 -22.54 -15.38 3.43
CA PRO A 215 -23.32 -16.52 3.91
C PRO A 215 -22.72 -17.11 5.19
N PRO A 216 -23.55 -17.53 6.18
CA PRO A 216 -23.07 -18.03 7.48
C PRO A 216 -22.00 -19.12 7.38
N GLU A 217 -22.14 -20.06 6.47
CA GLU A 217 -21.16 -21.14 6.26
C GLU A 217 -19.82 -20.62 5.75
N GLN A 218 -19.83 -19.68 4.81
CA GLN A 218 -18.61 -19.05 4.31
C GLN A 218 -17.92 -18.24 5.41
N PHE A 219 -18.69 -17.49 6.18
CA PHE A 219 -18.19 -16.73 7.33
C PHE A 219 -17.54 -17.68 8.36
N ARG A 220 -18.21 -18.73 8.78
CA ARG A 220 -17.69 -19.72 9.75
C ARG A 220 -16.41 -20.37 9.25
N GLY A 221 -16.44 -20.86 8.01
CA GLY A 221 -15.27 -21.49 7.39
C GLY A 221 -14.07 -20.55 7.30
N PHE A 222 -14.33 -19.28 7.00
CA PHE A 222 -13.30 -18.25 6.97
C PHE A 222 -12.71 -17.97 8.36
N VAL A 223 -13.57 -17.75 9.39
CA VAL A 223 -13.13 -17.45 10.75
C VAL A 223 -12.35 -18.62 11.36
N LEU A 224 -12.81 -19.87 11.15
CA LEU A 224 -12.13 -21.07 11.62
C LEU A 224 -10.74 -21.22 11.01
N ARG A 225 -10.63 -21.09 9.69
CA ARG A 225 -9.32 -21.15 9.00
C ARG A 225 -8.38 -20.05 9.49
N ALA A 226 -8.88 -18.82 9.61
CA ALA A 226 -8.10 -17.71 10.12
C ALA A 226 -7.58 -17.96 11.53
N PHE A 227 -8.38 -18.56 12.37
CA PHE A 227 -8.02 -18.91 13.74
C PHE A 227 -7.10 -20.13 13.83
N GLY A 228 -6.85 -20.84 12.72
CA GLY A 228 -6.07 -22.06 12.68
C GLY A 228 -6.82 -23.25 13.26
N ALA A 229 -8.16 -23.25 13.14
CA ALA A 229 -9.02 -24.36 13.53
C ALA A 229 -9.39 -25.23 12.30
N VAL A 230 -9.52 -26.51 12.50
CA VAL A 230 -10.00 -27.47 11.51
C VAL A 230 -11.54 -27.46 11.52
N ILE A 231 -12.14 -27.40 10.32
CA ILE A 231 -13.60 -27.46 10.17
C ILE A 231 -14.03 -28.92 10.34
N GLU A 232 -14.92 -29.18 11.30
CA GLU A 232 -15.57 -30.49 11.47
C GLU A 232 -17.08 -30.27 11.57
N GLU A 233 -17.84 -30.78 10.61
CA GLU A 233 -19.30 -30.60 10.50
C GLU A 233 -20.12 -31.67 11.20
N HIS A 234 -19.48 -32.58 11.92
CA HIS A 234 -20.16 -33.81 12.41
C HIS A 234 -20.87 -33.68 13.76
N GLU A 235 -20.69 -32.54 14.46
CA GLU A 235 -21.26 -32.35 15.80
C GLU A 235 -22.13 -31.10 15.85
N GLU A 236 -23.43 -31.28 16.08
CA GLU A 236 -24.39 -30.17 16.20
C GLU A 236 -23.96 -29.19 17.28
N GLY A 237 -23.76 -27.89 16.91
CA GLY A 237 -23.38 -26.81 17.83
C GLY A 237 -21.87 -26.67 18.04
N ILE A 238 -21.02 -27.43 17.35
CA ILE A 238 -19.58 -27.27 17.27
C ILE A 238 -19.22 -27.03 15.82
N HIS A 239 -18.47 -25.96 15.51
CA HIS A 239 -18.14 -25.59 14.13
C HIS A 239 -16.76 -26.08 13.69
N GLY A 240 -15.90 -26.42 14.63
CA GLY A 240 -14.55 -26.93 14.35
C GLY A 240 -13.74 -27.16 15.61
N TYR A 241 -12.46 -27.49 15.42
CA TYR A 241 -11.54 -27.78 16.52
C TYR A 241 -10.19 -27.09 16.30
N LYS A 242 -9.63 -26.51 17.37
CA LYS A 242 -8.23 -26.08 17.41
C LYS A 242 -7.44 -27.06 18.29
N GLY A 243 -6.74 -27.98 17.64
CA GLY A 243 -6.25 -29.19 18.34
C GLY A 243 -7.40 -30.02 18.87
N ALA A 244 -7.45 -30.24 20.19
CA ALA A 244 -8.56 -30.95 20.83
C ALA A 244 -9.69 -30.01 21.29
N VAL A 245 -9.52 -28.70 21.25
CA VAL A 245 -10.45 -27.73 21.81
C VAL A 245 -11.55 -27.39 20.81
N PRO A 246 -12.85 -27.61 21.14
CA PRO A 246 -13.96 -27.26 20.26
C PRO A 246 -14.09 -25.72 20.10
N VAL A 247 -14.44 -25.34 18.88
CA VAL A 247 -14.61 -23.92 18.49
C VAL A 247 -16.01 -23.70 17.95
N TRP A 248 -16.65 -22.67 18.47
CA TRP A 248 -17.92 -22.16 18.00
C TRP A 248 -17.72 -20.76 17.40
N VAL A 249 -18.42 -20.48 16.30
CA VAL A 249 -18.35 -19.19 15.61
C VAL A 249 -19.75 -18.58 15.58
N GLY A 250 -19.85 -17.31 15.94
CA GLY A 250 -21.09 -16.55 15.93
C GLY A 250 -21.62 -16.26 14.52
N GLU A 251 -22.64 -15.44 14.47
CA GLU A 251 -23.27 -15.01 13.22
C GLU A 251 -22.39 -13.97 12.46
N PRO A 252 -22.49 -13.93 11.13
CA PRO A 252 -21.77 -12.91 10.33
C PRO A 252 -22.24 -11.50 10.63
N ASP A 253 -23.51 -11.28 10.94
CA ASP A 253 -24.08 -9.97 11.24
C ASP A 253 -23.46 -9.37 12.51
N GLN A 254 -22.74 -8.28 12.37
CA GLN A 254 -22.09 -7.57 13.49
C GLN A 254 -23.05 -7.08 14.57
N LYS A 255 -24.33 -6.91 14.25
CA LYS A 255 -25.36 -6.49 15.20
C LYS A 255 -25.85 -7.63 16.09
N LYS A 256 -25.59 -8.87 15.70
CA LYS A 256 -25.97 -10.07 16.46
C LYS A 256 -24.86 -10.44 17.45
N ALA A 257 -24.92 -9.88 18.63
CA ALA A 257 -24.03 -10.24 19.73
C ALA A 257 -24.44 -11.59 20.34
N VAL A 258 -23.44 -12.36 20.76
CA VAL A 258 -23.62 -13.63 21.47
C VAL A 258 -24.38 -13.41 22.77
N THR A 259 -25.36 -14.27 23.05
CA THR A 259 -26.24 -14.23 24.22
C THR A 259 -25.90 -15.36 25.21
N ALA A 260 -26.48 -15.29 26.41
CA ALA A 260 -26.39 -16.37 27.39
C ALA A 260 -26.94 -17.72 26.86
N ALA A 261 -27.95 -17.67 25.97
CA ALA A 261 -28.51 -18.85 25.35
C ALA A 261 -27.51 -19.55 24.41
N ASP A 262 -26.76 -18.80 23.63
CA ASP A 262 -25.70 -19.32 22.74
C ASP A 262 -24.57 -19.97 23.55
N VAL A 263 -24.15 -19.33 24.64
CA VAL A 263 -23.15 -19.89 25.56
C VAL A 263 -23.63 -21.22 26.14
N GLN A 264 -24.89 -21.31 26.57
CA GLN A 264 -25.45 -22.52 27.14
C GLN A 264 -25.61 -23.62 26.08
N ALA A 265 -26.01 -23.25 24.86
CA ALA A 265 -26.14 -24.18 23.74
C ALA A 265 -24.79 -24.80 23.38
N PHE A 266 -23.74 -23.98 23.27
CA PHE A 266 -22.39 -24.49 23.01
C PHE A 266 -21.84 -25.36 24.13
N ALA A 267 -22.04 -24.99 25.40
CA ALA A 267 -21.65 -25.80 26.54
C ALA A 267 -22.37 -27.17 26.54
N ASN A 268 -23.65 -27.20 26.17
CA ASN A 268 -24.41 -28.43 26.06
C ASN A 268 -23.92 -29.31 24.87
N ALA A 269 -23.57 -28.67 23.74
CA ALA A 269 -22.95 -29.38 22.61
C ALA A 269 -21.64 -30.04 23.04
N MET A 270 -20.76 -29.30 23.72
CA MET A 270 -19.50 -29.84 24.26
C MET A 270 -19.72 -31.08 25.15
N ARG A 271 -20.70 -31.04 26.08
CA ARG A 271 -21.00 -32.14 26.98
C ARG A 271 -21.51 -33.38 26.26
N LYS A 272 -22.13 -33.24 25.10
CA LYS A 272 -22.63 -34.36 24.29
C LYS A 272 -21.55 -35.07 23.48
N THR A 273 -20.42 -34.39 23.22
CA THR A 273 -19.38 -34.91 22.36
C THR A 273 -18.68 -36.12 22.97
N LEU A 274 -18.26 -37.06 22.14
CA LEU A 274 -17.43 -38.18 22.58
C LEU A 274 -16.08 -37.70 23.14
N ARG A 275 -15.50 -36.68 22.56
CA ARG A 275 -14.23 -36.10 23.01
C ARG A 275 -14.33 -35.52 24.42
N TYR A 276 -15.42 -34.84 24.77
CA TYR A 276 -15.64 -34.38 26.14
C TYR A 276 -15.63 -35.54 27.17
N LYS A 277 -16.22 -36.69 26.81
CA LYS A 277 -16.31 -37.88 27.67
C LYS A 277 -14.99 -38.63 27.76
N GLN A 278 -14.26 -38.76 26.65
CA GLN A 278 -13.03 -39.55 26.57
C GLN A 278 -11.80 -38.79 27.03
N ASP A 279 -11.69 -37.49 26.67
CA ASP A 279 -10.48 -36.69 26.85
C ASP A 279 -10.57 -35.73 28.07
N ASN A 280 -11.63 -35.78 28.87
CA ASN A 280 -11.90 -34.81 29.92
C ASN A 280 -11.85 -33.35 29.41
N LEU A 281 -12.29 -33.14 28.20
CA LEU A 281 -12.23 -31.86 27.53
C LEU A 281 -13.16 -30.86 28.22
N ARG A 282 -12.59 -29.78 28.76
CA ARG A 282 -13.36 -28.77 29.52
C ARG A 282 -13.24 -27.38 28.93
N ASP A 283 -12.33 -27.20 28.01
CA ASP A 283 -12.06 -25.90 27.38
C ASP A 283 -12.80 -25.81 26.05
N GLY A 284 -13.38 -24.64 25.79
CA GLY A 284 -14.02 -24.32 24.52
C GLY A 284 -13.70 -22.89 24.10
N ILE A 285 -13.78 -22.63 22.82
CA ILE A 285 -13.51 -21.29 22.25
C ILE A 285 -14.75 -20.80 21.54
N MET A 286 -15.15 -19.55 21.83
CA MET A 286 -16.21 -18.86 21.13
C MET A 286 -15.65 -17.65 20.40
N LEU A 287 -15.85 -17.59 19.09
CA LEU A 287 -15.39 -16.53 18.19
C LEU A 287 -16.60 -15.74 17.69
N ALA A 288 -16.67 -14.45 17.95
CA ALA A 288 -17.79 -13.61 17.50
C ALA A 288 -17.39 -12.14 17.40
N TRP A 289 -18.21 -11.34 16.73
CA TRP A 289 -18.03 -9.89 16.67
C TRP A 289 -18.23 -9.22 18.03
N ALA A 290 -19.22 -9.66 18.79
CA ALA A 290 -19.55 -9.09 20.09
C ALA A 290 -20.15 -10.12 21.02
N PHE A 291 -19.99 -9.91 22.33
CA PHE A 291 -20.57 -10.70 23.39
C PHE A 291 -21.36 -9.79 24.31
N ARG A 292 -22.60 -10.16 24.62
CA ARG A 292 -23.41 -9.45 25.57
C ARG A 292 -22.92 -9.67 27.02
N PRO A 293 -23.23 -8.76 27.95
CA PRO A 293 -22.89 -8.96 29.37
C PRO A 293 -23.48 -10.25 29.95
N ASP A 294 -24.70 -10.61 29.55
CA ASP A 294 -25.35 -11.86 29.99
C ASP A 294 -24.65 -13.12 29.51
N ALA A 295 -24.01 -13.08 28.31
CA ALA A 295 -23.16 -14.15 27.82
C ALA A 295 -21.88 -14.31 28.67
N GLN A 296 -21.26 -13.22 29.04
CA GLN A 296 -20.08 -13.23 29.91
C GLN A 296 -20.40 -13.80 31.28
N GLU A 297 -21.53 -13.38 31.86
CA GLU A 297 -22.01 -13.93 33.15
C GLU A 297 -22.34 -15.41 33.05
N ALA A 298 -22.92 -15.89 31.93
CA ALA A 298 -23.20 -17.29 31.69
C ALA A 298 -21.92 -18.13 31.63
N ALA A 299 -20.90 -17.65 30.92
CA ALA A 299 -19.58 -18.29 30.84
C ALA A 299 -18.89 -18.36 32.22
N GLU A 300 -18.95 -17.29 33.01
CA GLU A 300 -18.43 -17.29 34.37
C GLU A 300 -19.19 -18.24 35.28
N ARG A 301 -20.51 -18.36 35.16
CA ARG A 301 -21.28 -19.37 35.91
C ARG A 301 -20.85 -20.78 35.58
N LEU A 302 -20.65 -21.10 34.32
CA LEU A 302 -20.12 -22.41 33.88
C LEU A 302 -18.76 -22.72 34.48
N ARG A 303 -17.90 -21.72 34.58
CA ARG A 303 -16.58 -21.83 35.22
C ARG A 303 -16.67 -22.02 36.74
N ARG A 304 -17.61 -21.38 37.42
CA ARG A 304 -17.78 -21.47 38.87
C ARG A 304 -18.40 -22.79 39.34
N LEU A 305 -19.02 -23.55 38.44
CA LEU A 305 -19.47 -24.93 38.73
C LEU A 305 -18.30 -25.90 38.93
N GLU A 306 -17.07 -25.42 38.88
CA GLU A 306 -15.83 -26.15 39.20
C GLU A 306 -15.80 -26.86 40.54
N GLN A 307 -16.58 -26.39 41.53
CA GLN A 307 -16.54 -26.90 42.92
C GLN A 307 -17.39 -28.18 43.11
N THR A 308 -18.16 -28.57 42.11
CA THR A 308 -19.12 -29.69 42.26
C THR A 308 -18.93 -30.80 41.22
N ASP A 309 -17.71 -31.27 41.03
CA ASP A 309 -17.42 -32.47 40.25
C ASP A 309 -17.88 -32.50 38.76
N LEU A 310 -16.91 -32.53 37.86
CA LEU A 310 -17.01 -33.11 36.51
C LEU A 310 -17.76 -32.31 35.43
N ASN A 311 -18.44 -31.19 35.72
CA ASN A 311 -19.29 -30.51 34.71
C ASN A 311 -18.95 -29.07 34.39
N PHE A 312 -17.86 -28.53 34.91
CA PHE A 312 -17.46 -27.18 34.56
C PHE A 312 -16.90 -27.08 33.15
N ILE A 313 -17.14 -25.96 32.50
CA ILE A 313 -16.63 -25.64 31.17
C ILE A 313 -15.98 -24.27 31.25
N ARG A 314 -14.75 -24.16 30.74
CA ARG A 314 -14.06 -22.89 30.56
C ARG A 314 -14.23 -22.45 29.12
N LEU A 315 -14.86 -21.31 28.92
CA LEU A 315 -15.05 -20.74 27.59
C LEU A 315 -14.12 -19.54 27.41
N ASP A 316 -13.32 -19.62 26.39
CA ASP A 316 -12.52 -18.50 25.92
C ASP A 316 -13.30 -17.73 24.85
N MET A 317 -13.73 -16.52 25.21
CA MET A 317 -14.57 -15.66 24.38
C MET A 317 -13.69 -14.61 23.69
N ILE A 318 -13.47 -14.80 22.40
CA ILE A 318 -12.54 -13.97 21.63
C ILE A 318 -13.33 -13.19 20.58
N ARG A 319 -13.23 -11.88 20.62
CA ARG A 319 -13.80 -11.05 19.55
C ARG A 319 -12.94 -11.17 18.30
N ILE A 320 -13.60 -11.37 17.16
CA ILE A 320 -12.96 -11.53 15.86
C ILE A 320 -12.16 -10.28 15.44
N ASP A 321 -12.61 -9.09 15.83
CA ASP A 321 -11.94 -7.81 15.55
C ASP A 321 -10.87 -7.43 16.60
N SER A 322 -10.59 -8.29 17.57
CA SER A 322 -9.67 -7.98 18.68
C SER A 322 -8.20 -8.28 18.35
N PRO A 323 -7.25 -7.60 19.03
CA PRO A 323 -5.84 -7.95 18.94
C PRO A 323 -5.57 -9.42 19.30
N ARG A 324 -6.30 -9.97 20.27
CA ARG A 324 -6.17 -11.35 20.71
C ARG A 324 -6.51 -12.36 19.61
N PHE A 325 -7.51 -12.09 18.78
CA PHE A 325 -7.79 -12.93 17.62
C PHE A 325 -6.63 -12.88 16.62
N ARG A 326 -6.04 -11.69 16.42
CA ARG A 326 -4.90 -11.50 15.49
C ARG A 326 -3.67 -12.31 15.89
N GLU A 327 -3.42 -12.49 17.19
CA GLU A 327 -2.31 -13.31 17.68
C GLU A 327 -2.44 -14.78 17.28
N HIS A 328 -3.65 -15.25 17.05
CA HIS A 328 -3.95 -16.61 16.62
C HIS A 328 -3.98 -16.78 15.11
N VAL A 329 -4.01 -15.68 14.34
CA VAL A 329 -3.93 -15.76 12.89
C VAL A 329 -2.52 -16.18 12.50
N THR A 330 -2.33 -17.49 12.39
CA THR A 330 -1.08 -18.07 11.88
C THR A 330 -1.01 -17.90 10.38
N ALA A 331 0.20 -17.68 9.84
CA ALA A 331 0.45 -17.80 8.42
C ALA A 331 0.00 -19.19 7.97
N LEU A 332 -1.14 -19.27 7.31
CA LEU A 332 -1.59 -20.51 6.72
C LEU A 332 -0.63 -20.88 5.61
N SER A 333 -0.28 -22.15 5.51
CA SER A 333 0.73 -22.65 4.60
C SER A 333 0.45 -22.24 3.16
N THR A 334 1.52 -22.00 2.43
CA THR A 334 1.59 -21.47 1.08
C THR A 334 0.92 -22.31 -0.03
N ASP A 335 0.28 -23.41 0.30
CA ASP A 335 -0.28 -24.36 -0.68
C ASP A 335 -1.68 -24.01 -1.19
N HIS A 336 -2.32 -23.01 -0.63
CA HIS A 336 -3.59 -22.51 -1.14
C HIS A 336 -3.46 -21.04 -1.56
N ALA A 337 -3.78 -20.79 -2.82
CA ALA A 337 -3.83 -19.48 -3.46
C ALA A 337 -4.84 -18.49 -2.84
N ASP A 338 -5.27 -18.73 -1.61
CA ASP A 338 -6.03 -17.79 -0.81
C ASP A 338 -5.08 -16.83 -0.11
N TYR A 339 -4.70 -15.77 -0.81
CA TYR A 339 -3.93 -14.61 -0.30
C TYR A 339 -4.56 -13.92 0.91
N LYS A 340 -5.65 -14.46 1.42
CA LYS A 340 -6.51 -13.88 2.46
C LYS A 340 -6.12 -14.30 3.87
N THR A 341 -4.91 -14.82 4.05
CA THR A 341 -4.48 -15.48 5.27
C THR A 341 -3.94 -14.57 6.37
N PHE A 342 -3.68 -13.30 6.08
CA PHE A 342 -3.27 -12.33 7.09
C PHE A 342 -4.41 -11.37 7.41
N LEU A 343 -5.29 -11.78 8.31
CA LEU A 343 -6.51 -11.03 8.58
C LEU A 343 -6.29 -9.96 9.65
N THR A 344 -6.36 -8.74 9.22
CA THR A 344 -6.68 -7.61 10.09
C THR A 344 -8.08 -7.15 9.69
N PHE A 345 -9.06 -7.32 10.55
CA PHE A 345 -10.38 -6.76 10.33
C PHE A 345 -10.31 -5.26 10.49
N VAL A 346 -10.45 -4.57 9.38
CA VAL A 346 -10.50 -3.12 9.34
C VAL A 346 -11.90 -2.73 8.90
N GLN A 347 -12.51 -1.84 9.65
CA GLN A 347 -13.79 -1.26 9.26
C GLN A 347 -13.52 -0.05 8.36
N PRO A 348 -14.21 0.06 7.20
CA PRO A 348 -14.08 1.25 6.39
C PRO A 348 -14.58 2.48 7.14
N PRO A 349 -13.96 3.65 6.96
CA PRO A 349 -14.51 4.89 7.49
C PRO A 349 -15.90 5.14 6.90
N ARG A 350 -16.81 5.63 7.71
CA ARG A 350 -18.12 6.08 7.25
C ARG A 350 -17.95 7.49 6.72
N VAL A 351 -17.87 7.58 5.39
CA VAL A 351 -17.64 8.84 4.70
C VAL A 351 -18.89 9.70 4.76
N GLU A 352 -18.78 10.87 5.36
CA GLU A 352 -19.82 11.90 5.43
C GLU A 352 -19.35 13.09 4.60
N VAL A 353 -20.17 13.51 3.62
CA VAL A 353 -19.83 14.62 2.73
C VAL A 353 -20.84 15.73 2.84
N GLY A 354 -20.40 16.88 3.29
CA GLY A 354 -21.11 18.13 3.17
C GLY A 354 -20.75 18.81 1.84
N TYR A 355 -21.76 19.38 1.14
CA TYR A 355 -21.46 20.17 -0.04
C TYR A 355 -22.37 21.40 -0.15
N LYS A 356 -21.86 22.47 -0.75
CA LYS A 356 -22.61 23.70 -1.01
C LYS A 356 -22.17 24.36 -2.30
N ARG A 357 -23.12 24.95 -3.01
CA ARG A 357 -22.86 25.82 -4.16
C ARG A 357 -22.24 27.13 -3.70
N ILE A 358 -21.16 27.58 -4.33
CA ILE A 358 -20.46 28.83 -4.05
C ILE A 358 -20.48 29.82 -5.22
N ALA A 359 -20.63 29.32 -6.46
CA ALA A 359 -20.77 30.10 -7.68
C ALA A 359 -21.58 29.30 -8.72
N PRO A 360 -21.97 29.87 -9.89
CA PRO A 360 -22.53 29.09 -10.98
C PRO A 360 -21.64 27.89 -11.30
N ARG A 361 -22.24 26.69 -11.30
CA ARG A 361 -21.57 25.39 -11.53
C ARG A 361 -20.40 25.07 -10.59
N THR A 362 -20.11 25.90 -9.59
CA THR A 362 -19.00 25.71 -8.66
C THR A 362 -19.50 25.31 -7.28
N TYR A 363 -18.99 24.19 -6.79
CA TYR A 363 -19.36 23.62 -5.50
C TYR A 363 -18.13 23.44 -4.61
N LYS A 364 -18.34 23.63 -3.32
CA LYS A 364 -17.36 23.25 -2.28
C LYS A 364 -17.87 21.99 -1.60
N PHE A 365 -16.99 21.01 -1.44
CA PHE A 365 -17.19 19.73 -0.78
C PHE A 365 -16.32 19.63 0.47
N ASP A 366 -16.80 18.92 1.50
CA ASP A 366 -16.12 18.78 2.77
C ASP A 366 -16.36 17.39 3.35
N VAL A 367 -15.30 16.67 3.72
CA VAL A 367 -15.35 15.33 4.33
C VAL A 367 -14.90 15.33 5.80
N SER A 368 -14.75 16.48 6.42
CA SER A 368 -14.27 16.60 7.81
C SER A 368 -15.14 15.89 8.85
N GLU A 369 -16.43 15.68 8.54
CA GLU A 369 -17.36 14.94 9.39
C GLU A 369 -17.29 13.42 9.22
N THR A 370 -16.38 12.90 8.38
CA THR A 370 -16.18 11.46 8.18
C THR A 370 -15.83 10.78 9.51
N VAL A 371 -16.57 9.72 9.84
CA VAL A 371 -16.38 8.99 11.09
C VAL A 371 -15.39 7.84 10.89
N MET A 372 -14.28 7.87 11.63
CA MET A 372 -13.34 6.76 11.69
C MET A 372 -13.94 5.62 12.51
N MET A 373 -14.07 4.44 11.90
CA MET A 373 -14.63 3.26 12.53
C MET A 373 -13.60 2.45 13.31
N ASN A 374 -12.30 2.65 13.01
CA ASN A 374 -11.20 2.04 13.72
C ASN A 374 -10.68 3.00 14.79
N ALA A 375 -10.55 2.53 16.01
CA ALA A 375 -10.10 3.37 17.13
C ALA A 375 -8.68 3.92 16.88
N GLY A 376 -8.55 5.26 16.92
CA GLY A 376 -7.29 5.96 16.70
C GLY A 376 -6.87 6.11 15.23
N ALA A 377 -7.67 5.61 14.28
CA ALA A 377 -7.39 5.77 12.86
C ALA A 377 -7.45 7.24 12.42
N LYS A 378 -6.61 7.59 11.46
CA LYS A 378 -6.53 8.93 10.86
C LYS A 378 -6.65 8.84 9.35
N ILE A 379 -7.32 9.81 8.75
CA ILE A 379 -7.40 9.92 7.29
C ILE A 379 -6.00 10.11 6.73
N ILE A 380 -5.66 9.32 5.71
CA ILE A 380 -4.39 9.43 4.98
C ILE A 380 -4.57 9.83 3.52
N ASN A 381 -5.75 9.60 2.97
CA ASN A 381 -6.04 9.90 1.57
C ASN A 381 -7.51 10.27 1.40
N VAL A 382 -7.75 11.31 0.59
CA VAL A 382 -9.08 11.74 0.13
C VAL A 382 -9.00 11.90 -1.37
N GLN A 383 -9.86 11.20 -2.10
CA GLN A 383 -9.91 11.24 -3.56
C GLN A 383 -11.33 11.57 -4.01
N TRP A 384 -11.46 12.43 -5.02
CA TRP A 384 -12.72 12.82 -5.59
C TRP A 384 -12.82 12.37 -7.04
N ASP A 385 -13.98 11.86 -7.39
CA ASP A 385 -14.40 11.56 -8.75
C ASP A 385 -15.65 12.40 -9.04
N PHE A 386 -15.48 13.44 -9.82
CA PHE A 386 -16.55 14.39 -10.16
C PHE A 386 -17.31 14.02 -11.44
N ASP A 387 -16.95 12.89 -12.05
CA ASP A 387 -17.64 12.29 -13.21
C ASP A 387 -17.80 10.77 -12.97
N TYR A 388 -18.35 10.42 -11.81
CA TYR A 388 -18.41 9.04 -11.35
C TYR A 388 -19.35 8.19 -12.21
N GLY A 389 -18.77 7.18 -12.89
CA GLY A 389 -19.48 6.21 -13.70
C GLY A 389 -19.70 4.87 -12.98
N GLU A 390 -19.27 3.78 -13.63
CA GLU A 390 -19.34 2.43 -13.05
C GLU A 390 -18.17 2.11 -12.14
N ARG A 391 -17.02 2.74 -12.35
CA ARG A 391 -15.80 2.56 -11.58
C ARG A 391 -15.30 3.90 -11.07
N PHE A 392 -14.69 3.89 -9.90
CA PHE A 392 -14.07 5.06 -9.33
C PHE A 392 -12.78 5.40 -10.09
N SER A 393 -12.69 6.63 -10.57
CA SER A 393 -11.48 7.22 -11.16
C SER A 393 -11.29 8.62 -10.58
N SER A 394 -10.17 8.83 -9.87
CA SER A 394 -9.93 10.13 -9.27
C SER A 394 -9.84 11.22 -10.33
N THR A 395 -10.61 12.29 -10.19
CA THR A 395 -10.50 13.48 -11.04
C THR A 395 -9.09 14.08 -10.89
N PRO A 396 -8.36 14.37 -11.99
CA PRO A 396 -7.01 14.93 -11.94
C PRO A 396 -6.90 16.16 -11.04
N GLY A 397 -5.91 16.17 -10.14
CA GLY A 397 -5.70 17.23 -9.16
C GLY A 397 -6.57 17.14 -7.89
N TYR A 398 -7.42 16.12 -7.76
CA TYR A 398 -8.31 15.94 -6.62
C TYR A 398 -8.03 14.67 -5.81
N SER A 399 -6.76 14.32 -5.70
CA SER A 399 -6.25 13.31 -4.79
C SER A 399 -5.35 13.98 -3.74
N PHE A 400 -5.74 13.89 -2.48
CA PHE A 400 -5.11 14.59 -1.35
C PHE A 400 -4.55 13.58 -0.37
N VAL A 401 -3.35 13.10 -0.67
CA VAL A 401 -2.64 12.11 0.12
C VAL A 401 -1.77 12.79 1.18
N ARG A 402 -1.73 12.22 2.37
CA ARG A 402 -0.88 12.68 3.47
C ARG A 402 0.60 12.68 3.08
N GLY A 403 1.23 13.84 3.12
CA GLY A 403 2.68 14.00 2.95
C GLY A 403 3.44 13.99 4.27
N SER A 404 4.79 14.04 4.22
CA SER A 404 5.67 14.03 5.40
C SER A 404 5.42 15.19 6.39
N LYS A 405 4.85 16.29 5.92
CA LYS A 405 4.59 17.52 6.71
C LYS A 405 3.20 18.10 6.46
N LYS A 406 2.36 17.43 5.70
CA LYS A 406 1.06 17.94 5.29
C LYS A 406 -0.01 16.90 5.58
N GLU A 407 -1.04 17.28 6.32
CA GLU A 407 -2.24 16.48 6.48
C GLU A 407 -3.02 16.44 5.14
N PRO A 408 -3.87 15.42 4.90
CA PRO A 408 -4.69 15.37 3.70
C PRO A 408 -5.68 16.53 3.67
N GLU A 409 -5.94 17.07 2.50
CA GLU A 409 -6.95 18.10 2.33
C GLU A 409 -8.34 17.47 2.40
N LEU A 410 -9.13 17.89 3.40
CA LEU A 410 -10.48 17.38 3.63
C LEU A 410 -11.54 18.14 2.83
N GLN A 411 -11.16 19.23 2.16
CA GLN A 411 -12.05 20.08 1.39
C GLN A 411 -11.60 20.13 -0.07
N ALA A 412 -12.57 20.12 -0.98
CA ALA A 412 -12.34 20.31 -2.40
C ALA A 412 -13.30 21.36 -2.97
N GLN A 413 -12.85 22.12 -3.96
CA GLN A 413 -13.68 23.01 -4.74
C GLN A 413 -13.61 22.58 -6.19
N TYR A 414 -14.77 22.39 -6.82
CA TYR A 414 -14.85 21.92 -8.20
C TYR A 414 -15.85 22.75 -8.99
N GLU A 415 -15.45 23.14 -10.21
CA GLU A 415 -16.33 23.76 -11.20
C GLU A 415 -16.71 22.74 -12.27
N PHE A 416 -17.99 22.41 -12.34
CA PHE A 416 -18.50 21.46 -13.32
C PHE A 416 -18.50 22.07 -14.72
N PRO A 417 -18.07 21.32 -15.74
CA PRO A 417 -18.04 21.83 -17.12
C PRO A 417 -19.43 22.12 -17.65
N GLU A 418 -20.43 21.36 -17.22
CA GLU A 418 -21.82 21.48 -17.70
C GLU A 418 -22.82 21.50 -16.53
N ALA A 419 -23.97 22.18 -16.76
CA ALA A 419 -25.10 22.11 -15.85
C ALA A 419 -25.88 20.81 -16.09
N GLY A 420 -26.66 20.37 -15.08
CA GLY A 420 -27.47 19.17 -15.14
C GLY A 420 -27.10 18.17 -14.03
N LYS A 421 -27.60 16.94 -14.18
CA LYS A 421 -27.34 15.86 -13.23
C LYS A 421 -25.92 15.35 -13.34
N GLN A 422 -25.18 15.43 -12.26
CA GLN A 422 -23.79 14.96 -12.15
C GLN A 422 -23.69 13.92 -11.03
N ARG A 423 -23.07 12.79 -11.33
CA ARG A 423 -22.75 11.77 -10.32
C ARG A 423 -21.35 11.99 -9.81
N ILE A 424 -21.22 12.02 -8.50
CA ILE A 424 -19.94 12.23 -7.82
C ILE A 424 -19.68 11.12 -6.82
N ALA A 425 -18.40 10.83 -6.62
CA ALA A 425 -17.95 9.93 -5.58
C ALA A 425 -16.77 10.55 -4.79
N CYS A 426 -16.67 10.17 -3.53
CA CYS A 426 -15.52 10.46 -2.70
C CYS A 426 -15.05 9.20 -2.01
N LYS A 427 -13.75 8.93 -2.13
CA LYS A 427 -13.07 7.82 -1.48
C LYS A 427 -12.18 8.36 -0.38
N VAL A 428 -12.32 7.82 0.83
CA VAL A 428 -11.50 8.16 1.99
C VAL A 428 -10.81 6.91 2.50
N GLN A 429 -9.50 7.00 2.72
CA GLN A 429 -8.69 5.93 3.30
C GLN A 429 -8.11 6.35 4.65
N ASP A 430 -8.07 5.41 5.58
CA ASP A 430 -7.41 5.58 6.87
C ASP A 430 -6.05 4.88 6.95
N ASP A 431 -5.24 5.24 7.96
CA ASP A 431 -3.91 4.68 8.19
C ASP A 431 -3.93 3.24 8.73
N MET A 432 -5.10 2.70 9.03
CA MET A 432 -5.31 1.29 9.36
C MET A 432 -5.74 0.45 8.14
N GLY A 433 -5.98 1.09 6.99
CA GLY A 433 -6.33 0.50 5.70
C GLY A 433 -7.82 0.34 5.47
N GLY A 434 -8.65 1.02 6.24
CA GLY A 434 -10.06 1.19 5.93
C GLY A 434 -10.20 2.07 4.69
N GLU A 435 -11.05 1.67 3.75
CA GLU A 435 -11.42 2.44 2.57
C GLU A 435 -12.93 2.60 2.53
N GLY A 436 -13.41 3.82 2.66
CA GLY A 436 -14.82 4.17 2.55
C GLY A 436 -15.11 4.88 1.24
N LEU A 437 -16.23 4.56 0.61
CA LEU A 437 -16.72 5.21 -0.61
C LEU A 437 -18.07 5.85 -0.32
N TRP A 438 -18.20 7.12 -0.66
CA TRP A 438 -19.46 7.85 -0.70
C TRP A 438 -19.80 8.22 -2.14
N THR A 439 -21.07 8.12 -2.50
CA THR A 439 -21.57 8.48 -3.83
C THR A 439 -22.88 9.25 -3.74
N THR A 440 -23.07 10.21 -4.63
CA THR A 440 -24.35 10.93 -4.75
C THR A 440 -24.56 11.43 -6.17
N GLU A 441 -25.79 11.85 -6.47
CA GLU A 441 -26.13 12.61 -7.66
C GLU A 441 -26.56 14.03 -7.24
N ILE A 442 -25.99 15.05 -7.88
CA ILE A 442 -26.35 16.45 -7.65
C ILE A 442 -26.88 17.09 -8.90
N GLU A 443 -27.76 18.06 -8.74
CA GLU A 443 -28.26 18.91 -9.83
C GLU A 443 -27.40 20.17 -9.91
N VAL A 444 -26.48 20.21 -10.87
CA VAL A 444 -25.57 21.34 -11.11
C VAL A 444 -26.33 22.45 -11.86
N ARG A 445 -26.37 23.64 -11.30
CA ARG A 445 -27.07 24.80 -11.82
C ARG A 445 -26.17 25.98 -12.14
#